data_25681aea16a2b577df9a75bc48f33702
#
_entry.id   25681aea16a2b577df9a75bc48f33702
#
_cell.length_a   1.000
_cell.length_b   1.000
_cell.length_c   1.000
_cell.angle_alpha   90.00
_cell.angle_beta   90.00
_cell.angle_gamma   90.00
#
_symmetry.space_group_name_H-M   'P 1'
#
loop_
_entity.id
_entity.type
_entity.pdbx_description
1 polymer ?
#
loop_
_entity_poly.entity_id
_entity_poly.type
_entity_poly.pdbx_seq_one_letter_code
_entity_poly.pdbx_strand_id
1 'polypeptide(L)'
;MYKRDYILRMIEQAVEMLHKVMFHRRNQQLREAMELLNQAMRQLLGVGSKLVHALSVKDLLALLSKDGEVDQGKVLVCGDMLNAQAALHTDSGEEAAARAAAAKSLELLLTARELDARDELREEFTDRIESALALVGRAPMSAGLLKVLIPYYEASGRYGRAEDAFFHLLAELERTKETEERLEQLRFGIRMYERWLGLDSAALEQGNLSKEEVQDGLNELIRIKKSILEQG
;
A
#
# COMPACT_ATOMS: atom_id res chain seq x y z
N MET A 1 24.62 -5.91 -10.35
CA MET A 1 25.56 -5.65 -9.25
C MET A 1 25.55 -4.18 -8.82
N TYR A 2 25.93 -3.23 -9.66
CA TYR A 2 25.97 -1.78 -9.29
C TYR A 2 24.61 -1.20 -8.82
N LYS A 3 23.47 -1.60 -9.38
CA LYS A 3 22.15 -1.05 -9.00
C LYS A 3 21.76 -1.47 -7.57
N ARG A 4 22.02 -2.72 -7.19
CA ARG A 4 21.73 -3.24 -5.84
C ARG A 4 22.63 -2.59 -4.79
N ASP A 5 23.94 -2.44 -5.08
CA ASP A 5 24.88 -1.76 -4.17
C ASP A 5 24.49 -0.31 -3.92
N TYR A 6 23.99 0.40 -4.95
CA TYR A 6 23.47 1.76 -4.81
C TYR A 6 22.25 1.80 -3.89
N ILE A 7 21.28 0.90 -4.11
CA ILE A 7 20.06 0.82 -3.29
C ILE A 7 20.40 0.53 -1.84
N LEU A 8 21.28 -0.44 -1.57
CA LEU A 8 21.71 -0.78 -0.21
C LEU A 8 22.37 0.41 0.50
N ARG A 9 23.27 1.15 -0.16
CA ARG A 9 23.89 2.36 0.40
C ARG A 9 22.86 3.44 0.72
N MET A 10 21.87 3.63 -0.13
CA MET A 10 20.80 4.60 0.11
C MET A 10 19.95 4.19 1.32
N ILE A 11 19.63 2.89 1.46
CA ILE A 11 18.93 2.35 2.63
C ILE A 11 19.77 2.56 3.90
N GLU A 12 21.07 2.25 3.87
CA GLU A 12 21.99 2.47 5.00
C GLU A 12 22.01 3.92 5.46
N GLN A 13 22.10 4.88 4.53
CA GLN A 13 22.04 6.31 4.83
C GLN A 13 20.69 6.70 5.45
N ALA A 14 19.60 6.15 4.94
CA ALA A 14 18.26 6.39 5.50
C ALA A 14 18.15 5.84 6.93
N VAL A 15 18.66 4.64 7.18
CA VAL A 15 18.69 4.01 8.51
C VAL A 15 19.44 4.88 9.52
N GLU A 16 20.62 5.42 9.16
CA GLU A 16 21.38 6.32 10.05
C GLU A 16 20.59 7.59 10.41
N MET A 17 19.89 8.17 9.44
CA MET A 17 19.05 9.35 9.70
C MET A 17 17.82 8.99 10.54
N LEU A 18 17.18 7.88 10.25
CA LEU A 18 16.03 7.40 11.01
C LEU A 18 16.40 7.04 12.46
N HIS A 19 17.61 6.53 12.71
CA HIS A 19 18.09 6.32 14.07
C HIS A 19 18.12 7.63 14.88
N LYS A 20 18.53 8.75 14.28
CA LYS A 20 18.50 10.08 14.93
C LYS A 20 17.07 10.54 15.19
N VAL A 21 16.18 10.37 14.21
CA VAL A 21 14.75 10.66 14.37
C VAL A 21 14.15 9.84 15.54
N MET A 22 14.44 8.53 15.57
CA MET A 22 13.95 7.65 16.63
C MET A 22 14.54 7.98 18.00
N PHE A 23 15.78 8.45 18.08
CA PHE A 23 16.37 8.94 19.32
C PHE A 23 15.59 10.14 19.88
N HIS A 24 15.31 11.16 19.05
CA HIS A 24 14.51 12.32 19.45
C HIS A 24 13.07 11.91 19.83
N ARG A 25 12.45 11.00 19.05
CA ARG A 25 11.14 10.44 19.36
C ARG A 25 11.08 9.81 20.76
N ARG A 26 12.07 8.96 21.11
CA ARG A 26 12.15 8.31 22.44
C ARG A 26 12.34 9.31 23.57
N ASN A 27 12.97 10.45 23.32
CA ASN A 27 13.17 11.54 24.28
C ASN A 27 11.99 12.53 24.29
N GLN A 28 10.85 12.19 23.68
CA GLN A 28 9.64 13.04 23.60
C GLN A 28 9.90 14.40 22.88
N GLN A 29 10.93 14.49 22.06
CA GLN A 29 11.28 15.66 21.25
C GLN A 29 10.63 15.51 19.86
N LEU A 30 9.30 15.47 19.83
CA LEU A 30 8.56 15.08 18.60
C LEU A 30 8.71 16.14 17.49
N ARG A 31 8.81 17.42 17.85
CA ARG A 31 9.01 18.49 16.87
C ARG A 31 10.37 18.39 16.21
N GLU A 32 11.43 18.23 16.99
CA GLU A 32 12.79 18.04 16.51
C GLU A 32 12.92 16.78 15.66
N ALA A 33 12.26 15.69 16.07
CA ALA A 33 12.21 14.47 15.28
C ALA A 33 11.56 14.69 13.91
N MET A 34 10.44 15.43 13.86
CA MET A 34 9.73 15.75 12.61
C MET A 34 10.57 16.66 11.71
N GLU A 35 11.27 17.66 12.28
CA GLU A 35 12.17 18.53 11.52
C GLU A 35 13.34 17.76 10.90
N LEU A 36 13.99 16.85 11.68
CA LEU A 36 15.04 15.95 11.18
C LEU A 36 14.55 15.02 10.09
N LEU A 37 13.36 14.44 10.25
CA LEU A 37 12.74 13.58 9.24
C LEU A 37 12.53 14.34 7.93
N ASN A 38 11.98 15.56 8.00
CA ASN A 38 11.76 16.39 6.83
C ASN A 38 13.09 16.82 6.16
N GLN A 39 14.15 17.05 6.94
CA GLN A 39 15.49 17.31 6.42
C GLN A 39 16.04 16.06 5.70
N ALA A 40 15.90 14.88 6.28
CA ALA A 40 16.32 13.62 5.69
C ALA A 40 15.58 13.34 4.35
N MET A 41 14.27 13.60 4.29
CA MET A 41 13.51 13.50 3.03
C MET A 41 14.09 14.40 1.94
N ARG A 42 14.37 15.66 2.26
CA ARG A 42 14.99 16.60 1.29
C ARG A 42 16.37 16.14 0.83
N GLN A 43 17.17 15.61 1.73
CA GLN A 43 18.55 15.22 1.44
C GLN A 43 18.60 13.94 0.59
N LEU A 44 17.79 12.94 0.90
CA LEU A 44 17.84 11.62 0.23
C LEU A 44 16.90 11.54 -0.99
N LEU A 45 15.74 12.18 -0.93
CA LEU A 45 14.74 12.11 -1.99
C LEU A 45 14.72 13.34 -2.89
N GLY A 46 15.33 14.45 -2.44
CA GLY A 46 15.26 15.75 -3.12
C GLY A 46 13.94 16.51 -2.87
N VAL A 47 13.05 15.96 -2.02
CA VAL A 47 11.71 16.51 -1.77
C VAL A 47 11.38 16.48 -0.29
N GLY A 48 10.62 17.47 0.19
CA GLY A 48 10.16 17.51 1.57
C GLY A 48 8.78 16.91 1.76
N SER A 49 8.43 16.64 3.00
CA SER A 49 7.17 15.99 3.42
C SER A 49 5.92 16.64 2.81
N LYS A 50 5.83 17.97 2.77
CA LYS A 50 4.67 18.69 2.20
C LYS A 50 4.41 18.30 0.74
N LEU A 51 5.46 18.21 -0.08
CA LEU A 51 5.33 17.84 -1.49
C LEU A 51 4.98 16.36 -1.64
N VAL A 52 5.60 15.49 -0.84
CA VAL A 52 5.29 14.05 -0.83
C VAL A 52 3.80 13.81 -0.55
N HIS A 53 3.21 14.54 0.40
CA HIS A 53 1.78 14.41 0.71
C HIS A 53 0.86 15.04 -0.33
N ALA A 54 1.27 16.13 -0.97
CA ALA A 54 0.45 16.84 -1.96
C ALA A 54 0.32 16.09 -3.30
N LEU A 55 1.32 15.31 -3.67
CA LEU A 55 1.32 14.56 -4.93
C LEU A 55 0.46 13.29 -4.85
N SER A 56 -0.14 12.87 -5.96
CA SER A 56 -0.65 11.51 -6.11
C SER A 56 0.48 10.48 -6.04
N VAL A 57 0.19 9.20 -5.77
CA VAL A 57 1.24 8.16 -5.80
C VAL A 57 1.87 8.05 -7.19
N LYS A 58 1.07 8.18 -8.25
CA LYS A 58 1.55 8.19 -9.63
C LYS A 58 2.56 9.32 -9.88
N ASP A 59 2.25 10.55 -9.45
CA ASP A 59 3.12 11.70 -9.63
C ASP A 59 4.37 11.61 -8.73
N LEU A 60 4.22 11.04 -7.55
CA LEU A 60 5.35 10.79 -6.64
C LEU A 60 6.31 9.76 -7.24
N LEU A 61 5.81 8.66 -7.81
CA LEU A 61 6.63 7.69 -8.51
C LEU A 61 7.34 8.31 -9.71
N ALA A 62 6.66 9.14 -10.49
CA ALA A 62 7.28 9.88 -11.60
C ALA A 62 8.42 10.78 -11.10
N LEU A 63 8.22 11.49 -9.98
CA LEU A 63 9.24 12.34 -9.35
C LEU A 63 10.43 11.54 -8.81
N LEU A 64 10.18 10.33 -8.28
CA LEU A 64 11.22 9.42 -7.78
C LEU A 64 11.83 8.55 -8.89
N SER A 65 11.48 8.77 -10.15
CA SER A 65 12.04 8.07 -11.31
C SER A 65 13.29 8.76 -11.83
N LYS A 66 14.17 7.98 -12.45
CA LYS A 66 15.37 8.45 -13.15
C LYS A 66 15.42 7.78 -14.52
N ASP A 67 15.64 8.57 -15.56
CA ASP A 67 15.74 8.06 -16.95
C ASP A 67 14.53 7.20 -17.40
N GLY A 68 13.33 7.53 -16.89
CA GLY A 68 12.09 6.81 -17.19
C GLY A 68 11.86 5.54 -16.36
N GLU A 69 12.80 5.14 -15.51
CA GLU A 69 12.65 4.01 -14.60
C GLU A 69 12.43 4.49 -13.15
N VAL A 70 11.57 3.82 -12.40
CA VAL A 70 11.36 4.09 -10.97
C VAL A 70 12.63 3.75 -10.19
N ASP A 71 13.14 4.70 -9.42
CA ASP A 71 14.25 4.47 -8.50
C ASP A 71 13.73 3.76 -7.24
N GLN A 72 13.81 2.42 -7.25
CA GLN A 72 13.31 1.57 -6.16
C GLN A 72 13.95 1.90 -4.81
N GLY A 73 15.24 2.33 -4.81
CA GLY A 73 15.90 2.76 -3.58
C GLY A 73 15.25 4.00 -2.97
N LYS A 74 14.93 5.00 -3.80
CA LYS A 74 14.20 6.19 -3.34
C LYS A 74 12.79 5.86 -2.87
N VAL A 75 12.12 4.93 -3.54
CA VAL A 75 10.78 4.49 -3.12
C VAL A 75 10.81 3.82 -1.75
N LEU A 76 11.72 2.87 -1.53
CA LEU A 76 11.88 2.19 -0.24
C LEU A 76 12.18 3.19 0.88
N VAL A 77 13.13 4.12 0.65
CA VAL A 77 13.47 5.18 1.60
C VAL A 77 12.28 6.11 1.84
N CYS A 78 11.51 6.48 0.82
CA CYS A 78 10.31 7.28 0.98
C CYS A 78 9.25 6.56 1.84
N GLY A 79 9.06 5.27 1.62
CA GLY A 79 8.20 4.42 2.44
C GLY A 79 8.63 4.40 3.91
N ASP A 80 9.93 4.18 4.18
CA ASP A 80 10.48 4.22 5.54
C ASP A 80 10.25 5.57 6.23
N MET A 81 10.42 6.67 5.50
CA MET A 81 10.23 8.02 6.03
C MET A 81 8.76 8.33 6.31
N LEU A 82 7.84 7.87 5.44
CA LEU A 82 6.41 8.00 5.66
C LEU A 82 5.93 7.15 6.86
N ASN A 83 6.46 5.94 7.04
CA ASN A 83 6.18 5.11 8.19
C ASN A 83 6.69 5.75 9.49
N ALA A 84 7.89 6.31 9.48
CA ALA A 84 8.43 7.06 10.62
C ALA A 84 7.58 8.31 10.92
N GLN A 85 7.12 9.02 9.90
CA GLN A 85 6.23 10.16 10.05
C GLN A 85 4.88 9.76 10.66
N ALA A 86 4.29 8.65 10.21
CA ALA A 86 3.06 8.11 10.79
C ALA A 86 3.22 7.82 12.27
N ALA A 87 4.34 7.21 12.66
CA ALA A 87 4.65 6.92 14.05
C ALA A 87 4.81 8.20 14.91
N LEU A 88 5.43 9.25 14.38
CA LEU A 88 5.55 10.54 15.06
C LEU A 88 4.19 11.23 15.24
N HIS A 89 3.34 11.21 14.23
CA HIS A 89 1.97 11.74 14.32
C HIS A 89 1.13 10.96 15.34
N THR A 90 1.30 9.63 15.41
CA THR A 90 0.63 8.80 16.43
C THR A 90 1.04 9.26 17.83
N ASP A 91 2.34 9.44 18.10
CA ASP A 91 2.84 9.89 19.39
C ASP A 91 2.40 11.33 19.73
N SER A 92 2.14 12.15 18.70
CA SER A 92 1.59 13.51 18.86
C SER A 92 0.07 13.55 19.04
N GLY A 93 -0.61 12.41 18.97
CA GLY A 93 -2.10 12.34 19.03
C GLY A 93 -2.78 12.79 17.73
N GLU A 94 -2.04 12.97 16.63
CA GLU A 94 -2.51 13.42 15.33
C GLU A 94 -2.94 12.24 14.46
N GLU A 95 -3.94 11.47 14.91
CA GLU A 95 -4.35 10.20 14.29
C GLU A 95 -4.68 10.29 12.80
N ALA A 96 -5.34 11.37 12.37
CA ALA A 96 -5.70 11.56 10.96
C ALA A 96 -4.44 11.71 10.08
N ALA A 97 -3.46 12.47 10.53
CA ALA A 97 -2.18 12.65 9.85
C ALA A 97 -1.34 11.36 9.86
N ALA A 98 -1.36 10.63 10.98
CA ALA A 98 -0.71 9.32 11.11
C ALA A 98 -1.26 8.32 10.08
N ARG A 99 -2.59 8.20 9.99
CA ARG A 99 -3.24 7.31 9.01
C ARG A 99 -2.97 7.73 7.57
N ALA A 100 -3.00 9.04 7.28
CA ALA A 100 -2.71 9.54 5.94
C ALA A 100 -1.26 9.22 5.50
N ALA A 101 -0.29 9.40 6.39
CA ALA A 101 1.10 9.06 6.11
C ALA A 101 1.31 7.55 5.89
N ALA A 102 0.72 6.72 6.75
CA ALA A 102 0.79 5.27 6.63
C ALA A 102 0.11 4.74 5.35
N ALA A 103 -1.09 5.25 5.03
CA ALA A 103 -1.80 4.87 3.80
C ALA A 103 -1.02 5.28 2.54
N LYS A 104 -0.40 6.47 2.57
CA LYS A 104 0.46 6.94 1.47
C LYS A 104 1.70 6.06 1.29
N SER A 105 2.35 5.67 2.40
CA SER A 105 3.47 4.72 2.38
C SER A 105 3.05 3.39 1.77
N LEU A 106 1.93 2.84 2.23
CA LEU A 106 1.42 1.55 1.80
C LEU A 106 1.10 1.55 0.30
N GLU A 107 0.36 2.56 -0.19
CA GLU A 107 0.00 2.68 -1.60
C GLU A 107 1.24 2.85 -2.49
N LEU A 108 2.21 3.68 -2.06
CA LEU A 108 3.47 3.89 -2.77
C LEU A 108 4.27 2.58 -2.90
N LEU A 109 4.45 1.87 -1.79
CA LEU A 109 5.22 0.62 -1.74
C LEU A 109 4.58 -0.50 -2.55
N LEU A 110 3.26 -0.67 -2.43
CA LEU A 110 2.51 -1.67 -3.20
C LEU A 110 2.59 -1.40 -4.71
N THR A 111 2.34 -0.14 -5.12
CA THR A 111 2.40 0.24 -6.54
C THR A 111 3.81 0.05 -7.12
N ALA A 112 4.84 0.44 -6.38
CA ALA A 112 6.22 0.30 -6.85
C ALA A 112 6.67 -1.16 -6.93
N ARG A 113 6.22 -2.01 -6.00
CA ARG A 113 6.49 -3.44 -6.01
C ARG A 113 5.92 -4.13 -7.26
N GLU A 114 4.72 -3.74 -7.71
CA GLU A 114 4.14 -4.26 -8.96
C GLU A 114 4.95 -3.87 -10.20
N LEU A 115 5.68 -2.74 -10.13
CA LEU A 115 6.55 -2.26 -11.21
C LEU A 115 7.94 -2.92 -11.19
N ASP A 116 8.30 -3.65 -10.13
CA ASP A 116 9.60 -4.36 -10.03
C ASP A 116 9.54 -5.71 -10.77
N ALA A 117 9.76 -5.66 -12.08
CA ALA A 117 9.73 -6.83 -12.95
C ALA A 117 10.74 -7.93 -12.59
N ARG A 118 11.76 -7.64 -11.77
CA ARG A 118 12.82 -8.58 -11.40
C ARG A 118 12.62 -9.22 -10.02
N ASP A 119 11.72 -8.67 -9.22
CA ASP A 119 11.43 -9.12 -7.85
C ASP A 119 12.68 -9.23 -6.92
N GLU A 120 13.76 -8.49 -7.29
CA GLU A 120 15.06 -8.54 -6.59
C GLU A 120 14.99 -7.92 -5.17
N LEU A 121 13.98 -7.08 -4.90
CA LEU A 121 13.77 -6.35 -3.65
C LEU A 121 12.49 -6.80 -2.93
N ARG A 122 12.03 -8.01 -3.22
CA ARG A 122 10.75 -8.52 -2.69
C ARG A 122 10.68 -8.49 -1.17
N GLU A 123 11.74 -8.90 -0.50
CA GLU A 123 11.80 -8.94 0.96
C GLU A 123 11.76 -7.51 1.54
N GLU A 124 12.60 -6.63 0.97
CA GLU A 124 12.67 -5.22 1.38
C GLU A 124 11.33 -4.49 1.23
N PHE A 125 10.57 -4.78 0.16
CA PHE A 125 9.21 -4.26 -0.01
C PHE A 125 8.24 -4.89 0.98
N THR A 126 8.29 -6.21 1.15
CA THR A 126 7.36 -6.94 2.01
C THR A 126 7.43 -6.44 3.45
N ASP A 127 8.62 -6.31 4.03
CA ASP A 127 8.81 -5.84 5.41
C ASP A 127 8.23 -4.45 5.64
N ARG A 128 8.40 -3.55 4.66
CA ARG A 128 7.89 -2.17 4.73
C ARG A 128 6.39 -2.11 4.54
N ILE A 129 5.84 -2.93 3.63
CA ILE A 129 4.40 -3.05 3.41
C ILE A 129 3.72 -3.58 4.69
N GLU A 130 4.25 -4.62 5.32
CA GLU A 130 3.69 -5.14 6.57
C GLU A 130 3.75 -4.11 7.70
N SER A 131 4.84 -3.34 7.77
CA SER A 131 4.97 -2.24 8.74
C SER A 131 3.92 -1.14 8.48
N ALA A 132 3.71 -0.76 7.22
CA ALA A 132 2.69 0.22 6.84
C ALA A 132 1.27 -0.29 7.10
N LEU A 133 0.98 -1.56 6.81
CA LEU A 133 -0.30 -2.21 7.12
C LEU A 133 -0.62 -2.17 8.61
N ALA A 134 0.38 -2.42 9.47
CA ALA A 134 0.21 -2.34 10.92
C ALA A 134 -0.14 -0.91 11.38
N LEU A 135 0.45 0.12 10.75
CA LEU A 135 0.19 1.53 11.06
C LEU A 135 -1.17 2.01 10.54
N VAL A 136 -1.61 1.56 9.37
CA VAL A 136 -2.94 1.88 8.82
C VAL A 136 -4.04 1.25 9.69
N GLY A 137 -3.82 0.05 10.19
CA GLY A 137 -4.75 -0.67 11.05
C GLY A 137 -6.10 -0.96 10.35
N ARG A 138 -7.20 -0.65 11.05
CA ARG A 138 -8.58 -0.86 10.56
C ARG A 138 -9.20 0.42 9.98
N ALA A 139 -8.40 1.41 9.64
CA ALA A 139 -8.93 2.65 9.07
C ALA A 139 -9.54 2.43 7.68
N PRO A 140 -10.56 3.22 7.29
CA PRO A 140 -11.06 3.20 5.92
C PRO A 140 -9.94 3.52 4.92
N MET A 141 -9.90 2.76 3.84
CA MET A 141 -8.90 2.90 2.78
C MET A 141 -9.55 3.46 1.52
N SER A 142 -8.79 4.25 0.75
CA SER A 142 -9.24 4.77 -0.55
C SER A 142 -9.39 3.63 -1.58
N ALA A 143 -10.23 3.84 -2.59
CA ALA A 143 -10.35 2.90 -3.70
C ALA A 143 -8.99 2.64 -4.39
N GLY A 144 -8.15 3.68 -4.53
CA GLY A 144 -6.80 3.54 -5.11
C GLY A 144 -5.92 2.57 -4.32
N LEU A 145 -5.88 2.73 -2.99
CA LEU A 145 -5.13 1.82 -2.12
C LEU A 145 -5.69 0.39 -2.14
N LEU A 146 -7.01 0.22 -2.08
CA LEU A 146 -7.64 -1.09 -2.12
C LEU A 146 -7.33 -1.87 -3.41
N LYS A 147 -7.29 -1.19 -4.57
CA LYS A 147 -6.95 -1.80 -5.86
C LYS A 147 -5.57 -2.45 -5.89
N VAL A 148 -4.58 -1.84 -5.25
CA VAL A 148 -3.21 -2.38 -5.21
C VAL A 148 -3.01 -3.36 -4.02
N LEU A 149 -3.85 -3.27 -3.01
CA LEU A 149 -3.78 -4.14 -1.84
C LEU A 149 -4.37 -5.54 -2.10
N ILE A 150 -5.44 -5.63 -2.88
CA ILE A 150 -6.10 -6.90 -3.21
C ILE A 150 -5.13 -7.89 -3.87
N PRO A 151 -4.42 -7.54 -4.96
CA PRO A 151 -3.43 -8.45 -5.58
C PRO A 151 -2.31 -8.83 -4.62
N TYR A 152 -1.89 -7.93 -3.73
CA TYR A 152 -0.88 -8.23 -2.73
C TYR A 152 -1.34 -9.31 -1.74
N TYR A 153 -2.58 -9.22 -1.25
CA TYR A 153 -3.16 -10.24 -0.38
C TYR A 153 -3.35 -11.57 -1.11
N GLU A 154 -3.84 -11.55 -2.36
CA GLU A 154 -3.95 -12.74 -3.21
C GLU A 154 -2.59 -13.43 -3.39
N ALA A 155 -1.55 -12.68 -3.79
CA ALA A 155 -0.21 -13.19 -4.01
C ALA A 155 0.48 -13.72 -2.73
N SER A 156 0.05 -13.26 -1.56
CA SER A 156 0.54 -13.73 -0.25
C SER A 156 -0.33 -14.84 0.36
N GLY A 157 -1.33 -15.37 -0.38
CA GLY A 157 -2.23 -16.42 0.09
C GLY A 157 -3.21 -15.99 1.16
N ARG A 158 -3.40 -14.68 1.37
CA ARG A 158 -4.33 -14.12 2.37
C ARG A 158 -5.70 -13.86 1.75
N TYR A 159 -6.34 -14.93 1.26
CA TYR A 159 -7.55 -14.85 0.44
C TYR A 159 -8.72 -14.17 1.16
N GLY A 160 -8.98 -14.47 2.42
CA GLY A 160 -10.02 -13.80 3.20
C GLY A 160 -9.80 -12.29 3.32
N ARG A 161 -8.53 -11.84 3.48
CA ARG A 161 -8.21 -10.39 3.47
C ARG A 161 -8.36 -9.76 2.09
N ALA A 162 -8.05 -10.51 1.02
CA ALA A 162 -8.27 -10.05 -0.35
C ALA A 162 -9.76 -9.86 -0.63
N GLU A 163 -10.59 -10.79 -0.18
CA GLU A 163 -12.05 -10.72 -0.25
C GLU A 163 -12.60 -9.51 0.51
N ASP A 164 -12.24 -9.34 1.79
CA ASP A 164 -12.64 -8.20 2.60
C ASP A 164 -12.29 -6.86 1.92
N ALA A 165 -11.05 -6.74 1.44
CA ALA A 165 -10.59 -5.55 0.74
C ALA A 165 -11.37 -5.31 -0.55
N PHE A 166 -11.73 -6.38 -1.27
CA PHE A 166 -12.49 -6.29 -2.50
C PHE A 166 -13.94 -5.80 -2.26
N PHE A 167 -14.63 -6.33 -1.25
CA PHE A 167 -15.96 -5.84 -0.91
C PHE A 167 -15.94 -4.40 -0.38
N HIS A 168 -14.90 -4.01 0.37
CA HIS A 168 -14.70 -2.61 0.74
C HIS A 168 -14.50 -1.71 -0.48
N LEU A 169 -13.76 -2.15 -1.50
CA LEU A 169 -13.60 -1.42 -2.76
C LEU A 169 -14.94 -1.21 -3.47
N LEU A 170 -15.75 -2.26 -3.58
CA LEU A 170 -17.07 -2.16 -4.21
C LEU A 170 -18.01 -1.20 -3.45
N ALA A 171 -17.97 -1.22 -2.13
CA ALA A 171 -18.75 -0.31 -1.29
C ALA A 171 -18.28 1.15 -1.44
N GLU A 172 -16.98 1.39 -1.53
CA GLU A 172 -16.42 2.73 -1.74
C GLU A 172 -16.80 3.29 -3.13
N LEU A 173 -16.71 2.48 -4.17
CA LEU A 173 -17.12 2.87 -5.53
C LEU A 173 -18.64 3.12 -5.64
N GLU A 174 -19.45 2.41 -4.87
CA GLU A 174 -20.89 2.68 -4.77
C GLU A 174 -21.15 4.02 -4.08
N ARG A 175 -20.45 4.29 -2.99
CA ARG A 175 -20.55 5.54 -2.21
C ARG A 175 -20.17 6.76 -3.06
N THR A 176 -19.13 6.63 -3.90
CA THR A 176 -18.65 7.70 -4.81
C THR A 176 -19.42 7.77 -6.13
N LYS A 177 -20.35 6.82 -6.36
CA LYS A 177 -21.15 6.70 -7.59
C LYS A 177 -20.31 6.49 -8.86
N GLU A 178 -19.18 5.82 -8.73
CA GLU A 178 -18.29 5.49 -9.84
C GLU A 178 -18.76 4.19 -10.52
N THR A 179 -19.90 4.23 -11.19
CA THR A 179 -20.59 3.04 -11.73
C THR A 179 -19.78 2.29 -12.78
N GLU A 180 -19.11 2.99 -13.70
CA GLU A 180 -18.27 2.35 -14.73
C GLU A 180 -17.09 1.61 -14.10
N GLU A 181 -16.39 2.27 -13.19
CA GLU A 181 -15.28 1.68 -12.46
C GLU A 181 -15.75 0.48 -11.61
N ARG A 182 -16.91 0.59 -10.96
CA ARG A 182 -17.50 -0.50 -10.18
C ARG A 182 -17.80 -1.73 -11.07
N LEU A 183 -18.30 -1.52 -12.28
CA LEU A 183 -18.52 -2.59 -13.25
C LEU A 183 -17.21 -3.25 -13.70
N GLU A 184 -16.16 -2.47 -13.88
CA GLU A 184 -14.83 -2.99 -14.22
C GLU A 184 -14.27 -3.84 -13.06
N GLN A 185 -14.37 -3.34 -11.83
CA GLN A 185 -13.91 -4.08 -10.64
C GLN A 185 -14.76 -5.35 -10.41
N LEU A 186 -16.04 -5.34 -10.68
CA LEU A 186 -16.87 -6.56 -10.64
C LEU A 186 -16.40 -7.62 -11.66
N ARG A 187 -16.01 -7.22 -12.87
CA ARG A 187 -15.42 -8.14 -13.85
C ARG A 187 -14.07 -8.71 -13.36
N PHE A 188 -13.25 -7.87 -12.74
CA PHE A 188 -11.99 -8.31 -12.13
C PHE A 188 -12.25 -9.30 -10.99
N GLY A 189 -13.16 -8.99 -10.06
CA GLY A 189 -13.51 -9.85 -8.94
C GLY A 189 -14.06 -11.21 -9.38
N ILE A 190 -14.96 -11.26 -10.36
CA ILE A 190 -15.46 -12.52 -10.91
C ILE A 190 -14.31 -13.42 -11.38
N ARG A 191 -13.36 -12.87 -12.17
CA ARG A 191 -12.18 -13.63 -12.60
C ARG A 191 -11.29 -14.06 -11.44
N MET A 192 -11.17 -13.25 -10.40
CA MET A 192 -10.42 -13.56 -9.19
C MET A 192 -11.05 -14.77 -8.46
N TYR A 193 -12.35 -14.76 -8.24
CA TYR A 193 -13.06 -15.86 -7.59
C TYR A 193 -13.05 -17.14 -8.44
N GLU A 194 -13.17 -17.03 -9.76
CA GLU A 194 -13.03 -18.18 -10.68
C GLU A 194 -11.63 -18.84 -10.55
N ARG A 195 -10.56 -18.04 -10.41
CA ARG A 195 -9.23 -18.58 -10.12
C ARG A 195 -9.18 -19.28 -8.76
N TRP A 196 -9.78 -18.68 -7.72
CA TRP A 196 -9.79 -19.26 -6.38
C TRP A 196 -10.55 -20.58 -6.31
N LEU A 197 -11.64 -20.73 -7.05
CA LEU A 197 -12.34 -22.02 -7.15
C LEU A 197 -11.46 -23.14 -7.72
N GLY A 198 -10.48 -22.79 -8.54
CA GLY A 198 -9.49 -23.73 -9.07
C GLY A 198 -8.39 -24.14 -8.09
N LEU A 199 -8.29 -23.46 -6.93
CA LEU A 199 -7.26 -23.76 -5.92
C LEU A 199 -7.67 -24.98 -5.07
N ASP A 200 -6.67 -25.58 -4.41
CA ASP A 200 -6.90 -26.59 -3.40
C ASP A 200 -7.60 -26.00 -2.17
N SER A 201 -8.54 -26.75 -1.59
CA SER A 201 -9.31 -26.33 -0.41
C SER A 201 -8.41 -26.01 0.78
N ALA A 202 -7.33 -26.79 0.98
CA ALA A 202 -6.38 -26.55 2.06
C ALA A 202 -5.64 -25.19 1.91
N ALA A 203 -5.31 -24.78 0.67
CA ALA A 203 -4.67 -23.50 0.40
C ALA A 203 -5.63 -22.32 0.69
N LEU A 204 -6.91 -22.45 0.35
CA LEU A 204 -7.92 -21.44 0.65
C LEU A 204 -8.16 -21.32 2.15
N GLU A 205 -8.31 -22.44 2.87
CA GLU A 205 -8.52 -22.48 4.32
C GLU A 205 -7.34 -21.87 5.10
N GLN A 206 -6.10 -22.08 4.64
CA GLN A 206 -4.91 -21.41 5.18
C GLN A 206 -4.98 -19.89 4.99
N GLY A 207 -5.60 -19.43 3.91
CA GLY A 207 -5.86 -18.02 3.63
C GLY A 207 -7.11 -17.45 4.31
N ASN A 208 -7.73 -18.20 5.23
CA ASN A 208 -8.98 -17.88 5.92
C ASN A 208 -10.17 -17.66 4.97
N LEU A 209 -10.32 -18.51 3.98
CA LEU A 209 -11.45 -18.50 3.06
C LEU A 209 -11.80 -19.96 2.70
N SER A 210 -13.05 -20.37 2.80
CA SER A 210 -13.51 -21.69 2.40
C SER A 210 -13.95 -21.71 0.93
N LYS A 211 -13.96 -22.89 0.34
CA LYS A 211 -14.44 -23.06 -1.04
C LYS A 211 -15.93 -22.72 -1.21
N GLU A 212 -16.71 -22.90 -0.14
CA GLU A 212 -18.13 -22.55 -0.08
C GLU A 212 -18.29 -21.01 -0.09
N GLU A 213 -17.53 -20.28 0.75
CA GLU A 213 -17.53 -18.81 0.75
C GLU A 213 -17.09 -18.25 -0.61
N VAL A 214 -16.09 -18.85 -1.26
CA VAL A 214 -15.68 -18.45 -2.62
C VAL A 214 -16.82 -18.62 -3.61
N GLN A 215 -17.58 -19.73 -3.55
CA GLN A 215 -18.72 -19.94 -4.45
C GLN A 215 -19.84 -18.94 -4.18
N ASP A 216 -20.14 -18.67 -2.92
CA ASP A 216 -21.18 -17.71 -2.52
C ASP A 216 -20.79 -16.28 -2.92
N GLY A 217 -19.53 -15.88 -2.70
CA GLY A 217 -18.99 -14.61 -3.13
C GLY A 217 -19.07 -14.41 -4.65
N LEU A 218 -18.72 -15.43 -5.43
CA LEU A 218 -18.84 -15.39 -6.89
C LEU A 218 -20.31 -15.16 -7.32
N ASN A 219 -21.25 -15.89 -6.72
CA ASN A 219 -22.67 -15.75 -7.01
C ASN A 219 -23.17 -14.33 -6.68
N GLU A 220 -22.71 -13.78 -5.57
CA GLU A 220 -23.03 -12.41 -5.14
C GLU A 220 -22.53 -11.37 -6.15
N LEU A 221 -21.27 -11.49 -6.62
CA LEU A 221 -20.71 -10.57 -7.61
C LEU A 221 -21.47 -10.60 -8.94
N ILE A 222 -21.87 -11.78 -9.39
CA ILE A 222 -22.69 -11.94 -10.60
C ILE A 222 -24.03 -11.25 -10.41
N ARG A 223 -24.66 -11.40 -9.25
CA ARG A 223 -25.95 -10.77 -8.90
C ARG A 223 -25.83 -9.25 -8.90
N ILE A 224 -24.82 -8.69 -8.23
CA ILE A 224 -24.58 -7.23 -8.18
C ILE A 224 -24.36 -6.68 -9.59
N LYS A 225 -23.51 -7.33 -10.38
CA LYS A 225 -23.24 -6.91 -11.77
C LYS A 225 -24.51 -6.88 -12.62
N LYS A 226 -25.37 -7.91 -12.52
CA LYS A 226 -26.63 -7.98 -13.25
C LYS A 226 -27.58 -6.85 -12.84
N SER A 227 -27.72 -6.60 -11.54
CA SER A 227 -28.56 -5.52 -11.01
C SER A 227 -28.15 -4.13 -11.54
N ILE A 228 -26.83 -3.85 -11.61
CA ILE A 228 -26.34 -2.57 -12.15
C ILE A 228 -26.66 -2.42 -13.65
N LEU A 229 -26.51 -3.50 -14.42
CA LEU A 229 -26.78 -3.48 -15.86
C LEU A 229 -28.26 -3.37 -16.22
N GLU A 230 -29.17 -3.76 -15.31
CA GLU A 230 -30.63 -3.65 -15.48
C GLU A 230 -31.17 -2.27 -15.10
N GLN A 231 -30.38 -1.46 -14.38
CA GLN A 231 -30.77 -0.12 -13.90
C GLN A 231 -30.21 1.03 -14.78
N GLY A 232 -29.32 0.76 -15.67
CA GLY A 232 -28.70 1.71 -16.62
C GLY A 232 -29.15 1.53 -18.02
#